data_e8f10356a965103e3ec12fe39b4478fe
#
_entry.id   e8f10356a965103e3ec12fe39b4478fe
#
_cell.length_a   1.000
_cell.length_b   1.000
_cell.length_c   1.000
_cell.angle_alpha   90.00
_cell.angle_beta   90.00
_cell.angle_gamma   90.00
#
_symmetry.space_group_name_H-M   'P 1'
#
loop_
_entity.id
_entity.type
_entity.pdbx_description
1 polymer ?
#
loop_
_entity_poly.entity_id
_entity_poly.type
_entity_poly.pdbx_seq_one_letter_code
_entity_poly.pdbx_strand_id
1 'polypeptide(L)'
;MCQVGFHHGKLYGLPDTSVKEAKERVRTAIKNSSVEFQSKKIVVNLAPADTKKEGSSYDLPIAIGILISMEVINKIELDEIAFIGELSLDGKITKVNGILPMCIEAKKLGIKQIIVPKENAKEAGIVAGIEIIPAENLLQVINFLNRVEKIEPIKVNIEDFLKENQKYDIDFSEVKGQENIKRALEVAAAGSHNCLLIGSPGSRKNDAG
;
A
#
# COMPACT_ATOMS: atom_id res chain seq x y z
N MET A 1 -1.87 19.05 32.62
CA MET A 1 -2.30 18.42 31.35
C MET A 1 -1.67 19.24 30.22
N CYS A 2 -0.42 18.90 29.82
CA CYS A 2 0.28 19.63 28.78
C CYS A 2 -0.13 19.08 27.42
N GLN A 3 -0.79 19.91 26.59
CA GLN A 3 -0.97 19.63 25.17
C GLN A 3 0.38 19.81 24.48
N VAL A 4 1.05 18.71 24.19
CA VAL A 4 2.25 18.69 23.36
C VAL A 4 1.82 18.78 21.91
N GLY A 5 1.99 19.94 21.30
CA GLY A 5 1.58 20.21 19.93
C GLY A 5 2.70 19.98 18.92
N PHE A 6 2.38 19.33 17.83
CA PHE A 6 3.18 19.27 16.58
C PHE A 6 3.09 20.65 15.89
N HIS A 7 3.73 21.67 16.44
CA HIS A 7 3.44 23.01 15.96
C HIS A 7 4.09 23.38 14.60
N HIS A 8 5.12 22.66 14.10
CA HIS A 8 5.77 23.01 12.83
C HIS A 8 6.42 21.78 12.14
N GLY A 9 5.62 20.90 11.54
CA GLY A 9 6.14 19.90 10.60
C GLY A 9 6.13 20.45 9.17
N LYS A 10 7.21 20.28 8.40
CA LYS A 10 7.28 20.63 6.99
C LYS A 10 7.54 19.38 6.16
N LEU A 11 6.82 19.27 5.03
CA LEU A 11 6.94 18.17 4.07
C LEU A 11 7.42 18.75 2.74
N TYR A 12 8.50 18.17 2.18
CA TYR A 12 9.11 18.59 0.92
C TYR A 12 9.14 17.41 -0.07
N GLY A 13 9.36 17.66 -1.35
CA GLY A 13 9.52 16.64 -2.38
C GLY A 13 8.27 16.41 -3.23
N LEU A 14 7.63 17.47 -3.72
CA LEU A 14 6.44 17.43 -4.59
C LEU A 14 5.29 16.52 -4.08
N PRO A 15 4.85 16.65 -2.80
CA PRO A 15 3.73 15.90 -2.29
C PRO A 15 2.41 16.42 -2.90
N ASP A 16 1.50 15.51 -3.28
CA ASP A 16 0.11 15.85 -3.62
C ASP A 16 -0.70 16.22 -2.36
N THR A 17 -2.00 16.47 -2.52
CA THR A 17 -2.89 16.81 -1.41
C THR A 17 -2.97 15.67 -0.38
N SER A 18 -3.09 14.43 -0.85
CA SER A 18 -3.18 13.24 0.02
C SER A 18 -1.92 13.04 0.85
N VAL A 19 -0.74 13.21 0.25
CA VAL A 19 0.55 13.12 0.97
C VAL A 19 0.74 14.31 1.92
N LYS A 20 0.20 15.49 1.60
CA LYS A 20 0.21 16.64 2.54
C LYS A 20 -0.65 16.38 3.77
N GLU A 21 -1.79 15.73 3.59
CA GLU A 21 -2.70 15.33 4.67
C GLU A 21 -2.11 14.20 5.54
N ALA A 22 -1.20 13.38 4.99
CA ALA A 22 -0.49 12.34 5.72
C ALA A 22 0.15 12.85 7.02
N LYS A 23 0.57 14.11 7.06
CA LYS A 23 1.14 14.74 8.26
C LYS A 23 0.24 14.59 9.50
N GLU A 24 -1.03 14.86 9.36
CA GLU A 24 -1.97 14.81 10.52
C GLU A 24 -2.37 13.35 10.82
N ARG A 25 -2.53 12.50 9.80
CA ARG A 25 -2.80 11.06 9.99
C ARG A 25 -1.63 10.38 10.71
N VAL A 26 -0.41 10.54 10.21
CA VAL A 26 0.81 9.95 10.78
C VAL A 26 1.01 10.41 12.22
N ARG A 27 0.89 11.71 12.48
CA ARG A 27 1.01 12.26 13.83
C ARG A 27 0.03 11.63 14.81
N THR A 28 -1.25 11.57 14.41
CA THR A 28 -2.31 11.03 15.24
C THR A 28 -2.13 9.53 15.45
N ALA A 29 -1.77 8.79 14.39
CA ALA A 29 -1.49 7.37 14.45
C ALA A 29 -0.33 7.05 15.42
N ILE A 30 0.80 7.77 15.32
CA ILE A 30 1.94 7.59 16.23
C ILE A 30 1.50 7.84 17.68
N LYS A 31 0.78 8.94 17.95
CA LYS A 31 0.29 9.27 19.29
C LYS A 31 -0.64 8.18 19.85
N ASN A 32 -1.50 7.62 19.02
CA ASN A 32 -2.45 6.59 19.41
C ASN A 32 -1.83 5.17 19.48
N SER A 33 -0.59 5.00 18.98
CA SER A 33 0.18 3.74 19.08
C SER A 33 1.00 3.63 20.38
N SER A 34 0.60 4.31 21.46
CA SER A 34 1.26 4.28 22.79
C SER A 34 2.73 4.75 22.78
N VAL A 35 3.10 5.58 21.80
CA VAL A 35 4.43 6.19 21.72
C VAL A 35 4.39 7.58 22.35
N GLU A 36 5.28 7.83 23.30
CA GLU A 36 5.47 9.18 23.84
C GLU A 36 6.04 10.10 22.76
N PHE A 37 5.22 11.03 22.29
CA PHE A 37 5.59 11.94 21.24
C PHE A 37 6.32 13.15 21.83
N GLN A 38 7.64 13.24 21.62
CA GLN A 38 8.41 14.40 22.02
C GLN A 38 8.08 15.61 21.15
N SER A 39 7.99 16.80 21.77
CA SER A 39 7.75 18.06 21.06
C SER A 39 9.02 18.51 20.32
N LYS A 40 9.28 17.90 19.16
CA LYS A 40 10.40 18.28 18.28
C LYS A 40 9.87 18.82 16.96
N LYS A 41 10.63 19.75 16.35
CA LYS A 41 10.37 20.19 14.98
C LYS A 41 10.81 19.07 14.02
N ILE A 42 9.86 18.51 13.28
CA ILE A 42 10.12 17.44 12.31
C ILE A 42 10.06 18.00 10.90
N VAL A 43 11.06 17.68 10.10
CA VAL A 43 11.10 17.97 8.67
C VAL A 43 11.24 16.66 7.93
N VAL A 44 10.31 16.38 7.02
CA VAL A 44 10.32 15.20 6.17
C VAL A 44 10.61 15.63 4.75
N ASN A 45 11.64 15.04 4.13
CA ASN A 45 11.96 15.22 2.73
C ASN A 45 11.74 13.91 1.98
N LEU A 46 10.81 13.94 1.00
CA LEU A 46 10.49 12.79 0.15
C LEU A 46 11.32 12.88 -1.13
N ALA A 47 12.47 12.26 -1.14
CA ALA A 47 13.35 12.18 -2.30
C ALA A 47 12.81 11.13 -3.33
N PRO A 48 13.15 11.26 -4.63
CA PRO A 48 13.76 12.41 -5.29
C PRO A 48 12.77 13.58 -5.46
N ALA A 49 13.25 14.82 -5.52
CA ALA A 49 12.40 16.02 -5.52
C ALA A 49 11.65 16.27 -6.84
N ASP A 50 12.10 15.66 -7.92
CA ASP A 50 11.56 15.78 -9.28
C ASP A 50 10.39 14.83 -9.56
N THR A 51 10.19 13.83 -8.70
CA THR A 51 9.11 12.85 -8.84
C THR A 51 7.93 13.23 -7.94
N LYS A 52 6.72 13.34 -8.53
CA LYS A 52 5.49 13.59 -7.81
C LYS A 52 5.13 12.37 -6.94
N LYS A 53 4.78 12.61 -5.68
CA LYS A 53 4.31 11.59 -4.74
C LYS A 53 2.80 11.70 -4.62
N GLU A 54 2.10 10.61 -4.90
CA GLU A 54 0.65 10.56 -4.92
C GLU A 54 0.12 9.43 -4.04
N GLY A 55 -1.03 9.67 -3.44
CA GLY A 55 -1.74 8.68 -2.63
C GLY A 55 -1.28 8.56 -1.19
N SER A 56 -1.96 7.70 -0.44
CA SER A 56 -1.80 7.53 1.01
C SER A 56 -0.81 6.42 1.42
N SER A 57 -0.26 5.68 0.46
CA SER A 57 0.69 4.59 0.72
C SER A 57 2.00 5.03 1.39
N TYR A 58 2.27 6.33 1.44
CA TYR A 58 3.44 6.93 2.08
C TYR A 58 3.31 7.13 3.59
N ASP A 59 2.12 6.95 4.18
CA ASP A 59 1.90 7.20 5.60
C ASP A 59 2.80 6.33 6.48
N LEU A 60 2.84 5.02 6.20
CA LEU A 60 3.66 4.08 6.97
C LEU A 60 5.16 4.40 6.88
N PRO A 61 5.80 4.55 5.70
CA PRO A 61 7.21 4.90 5.62
C PRO A 61 7.54 6.25 6.28
N ILE A 62 6.65 7.25 6.20
CA ILE A 62 6.84 8.52 6.89
C ILE A 62 6.82 8.32 8.41
N ALA A 63 5.87 7.52 8.93
CA ALA A 63 5.78 7.20 10.35
C ALA A 63 7.05 6.51 10.86
N ILE A 64 7.53 5.50 10.12
CA ILE A 64 8.75 4.76 10.46
C ILE A 64 9.98 5.69 10.47
N GLY A 65 10.15 6.55 9.47
CA GLY A 65 11.24 7.53 9.44
C GLY A 65 11.21 8.48 10.64
N ILE A 66 10.03 8.94 11.05
CA ILE A 66 9.85 9.77 12.25
C ILE A 66 10.23 8.97 13.51
N LEU A 67 9.75 7.75 13.66
CA LEU A 67 9.99 6.92 14.85
C LEU A 67 11.47 6.54 15.01
N ILE A 68 12.20 6.32 13.91
CA ILE A 68 13.64 6.14 13.93
C ILE A 68 14.36 7.43 14.36
N SER A 69 13.93 8.59 13.84
CA SER A 69 14.52 9.88 14.21
C SER A 69 14.27 10.26 15.69
N MET A 70 13.24 9.66 16.29
CA MET A 70 12.90 9.80 17.70
C MET A 70 13.55 8.72 18.59
N GLU A 71 14.31 7.80 18.00
CA GLU A 71 14.95 6.66 18.68
C GLU A 71 13.94 5.67 19.33
N VAL A 72 12.68 5.69 18.89
CA VAL A 72 11.66 4.72 19.28
C VAL A 72 11.88 3.37 18.58
N ILE A 73 12.33 3.43 17.33
CA ILE A 73 12.81 2.27 16.60
C ILE A 73 14.33 2.33 16.59
N ASN A 74 14.98 1.24 17.00
CA ASN A 74 16.43 1.13 16.99
C ASN A 74 16.97 1.34 15.57
N LYS A 75 18.19 1.90 15.46
CA LYS A 75 18.86 1.99 14.16
C LYS A 75 19.07 0.60 13.59
N ILE A 76 18.39 0.32 12.50
CA ILE A 76 18.49 -0.92 11.71
C ILE A 76 18.91 -0.57 10.29
N GLU A 77 19.52 -1.51 9.61
CA GLU A 77 19.78 -1.38 8.19
C GLU A 77 18.45 -1.51 7.44
N LEU A 78 17.97 -0.37 6.92
CA LEU A 78 16.70 -0.30 6.19
C LEU A 78 16.84 -0.45 4.68
N ASP A 79 18.07 -0.52 4.18
CA ASP A 79 18.37 -0.49 2.74
C ASP A 79 17.73 -1.66 1.96
N GLU A 80 17.39 -2.74 2.66
CA GLU A 80 16.76 -3.92 2.09
C GLU A 80 15.29 -4.09 2.47
N ILE A 81 14.70 -3.11 3.20
CA ILE A 81 13.32 -3.16 3.70
C ILE A 81 12.50 -2.04 3.10
N ALA A 82 11.37 -2.35 2.49
CA ALA A 82 10.39 -1.36 2.06
C ALA A 82 9.14 -1.38 2.95
N PHE A 83 8.47 -0.25 3.02
CA PHE A 83 7.25 -0.05 3.80
C PHE A 83 6.17 0.52 2.90
N ILE A 84 5.00 -0.08 2.89
CA ILE A 84 3.86 0.36 2.10
C ILE A 84 2.61 0.26 2.98
N GLY A 85 1.84 1.35 3.10
CA GLY A 85 0.60 1.32 3.87
C GLY A 85 0.06 2.71 4.17
N GLU A 86 -1.24 2.82 4.20
CA GLU A 86 -1.94 3.98 4.71
C GLU A 86 -2.19 3.80 6.21
N LEU A 87 -2.13 4.87 6.99
CA LEU A 87 -2.43 4.85 8.42
C LEU A 87 -3.78 5.49 8.70
N SER A 88 -4.63 4.78 9.42
CA SER A 88 -5.80 5.37 10.05
C SER A 88 -5.40 6.10 11.34
N LEU A 89 -6.28 6.97 11.83
CA LEU A 89 -6.01 7.79 13.02
C LEU A 89 -5.79 6.95 14.29
N ASP A 90 -6.33 5.75 14.36
CA ASP A 90 -6.14 4.80 15.48
C ASP A 90 -4.85 3.96 15.35
N GLY A 91 -4.04 4.20 14.31
CA GLY A 91 -2.77 3.50 14.08
C GLY A 91 -2.87 2.19 13.33
N LYS A 92 -4.05 1.82 12.81
CA LYS A 92 -4.18 0.66 11.92
C LYS A 92 -3.53 0.94 10.58
N ILE A 93 -2.98 -0.10 9.96
CA ILE A 93 -2.45 -0.06 8.60
C ILE A 93 -3.54 -0.58 7.66
N THR A 94 -4.02 0.29 6.80
CA THR A 94 -5.15 0.01 5.89
C THR A 94 -4.68 -0.33 4.49
N LYS A 95 -5.55 -1.06 3.77
CA LYS A 95 -5.33 -1.52 2.41
C LYS A 95 -4.96 -0.36 1.48
N VAL A 96 -4.00 -0.61 0.58
CA VAL A 96 -3.61 0.30 -0.50
C VAL A 96 -3.88 -0.32 -1.86
N ASN A 97 -4.10 0.51 -2.87
CA ASN A 97 -4.24 0.07 -4.25
C ASN A 97 -2.88 -0.08 -4.93
N GLY A 98 -2.76 -1.03 -5.86
CA GLY A 98 -1.56 -1.20 -6.67
C GLY A 98 -0.38 -1.82 -5.93
N ILE A 99 -0.62 -2.65 -4.90
CA ILE A 99 0.46 -3.29 -4.13
C ILE A 99 1.31 -4.21 -4.99
N LEU A 100 0.73 -4.95 -5.93
CA LEU A 100 1.45 -5.91 -6.77
C LEU A 100 2.55 -5.25 -7.62
N PRO A 101 2.28 -4.20 -8.44
CA PRO A 101 3.33 -3.50 -9.17
C PRO A 101 4.39 -2.85 -8.25
N MET A 102 4.01 -2.36 -7.06
CA MET A 102 4.97 -1.82 -6.09
C MET A 102 5.93 -2.90 -5.60
N CYS A 103 5.44 -4.11 -5.28
CA CYS A 103 6.26 -5.24 -4.86
C CYS A 103 7.18 -5.74 -5.98
N ILE A 104 6.70 -5.78 -7.22
CA ILE A 104 7.51 -6.16 -8.39
C ILE A 104 8.68 -5.18 -8.56
N GLU A 105 8.40 -3.87 -8.46
CA GLU A 105 9.43 -2.86 -8.61
C GLU A 105 10.44 -2.87 -7.44
N ALA A 106 9.96 -3.01 -6.21
CA ALA A 106 10.82 -3.16 -5.03
C ALA A 106 11.79 -4.35 -5.17
N LYS A 107 11.30 -5.49 -5.67
CA LYS A 107 12.15 -6.66 -5.96
C LYS A 107 13.24 -6.34 -6.99
N LYS A 108 12.92 -5.61 -8.08
CA LYS A 108 13.93 -5.21 -9.09
C LYS A 108 14.99 -4.29 -8.49
N LEU A 109 14.63 -3.47 -7.51
CA LEU A 109 15.53 -2.58 -6.77
C LEU A 109 16.37 -3.31 -5.72
N GLY A 110 16.23 -4.63 -5.56
CA GLY A 110 17.03 -5.43 -4.63
C GLY A 110 16.46 -5.46 -3.21
N ILE A 111 15.25 -4.96 -2.98
CA ILE A 111 14.57 -5.05 -1.69
C ILE A 111 14.30 -6.53 -1.38
N LYS A 112 14.67 -6.96 -0.17
CA LYS A 112 14.50 -8.34 0.28
C LYS A 112 13.21 -8.56 1.07
N GLN A 113 12.72 -7.51 1.74
CA GLN A 113 11.58 -7.60 2.64
C GLN A 113 10.64 -6.39 2.45
N ILE A 114 9.34 -6.63 2.41
CA ILE A 114 8.34 -5.56 2.32
C ILE A 114 7.32 -5.72 3.44
N ILE A 115 7.13 -4.68 4.24
CA ILE A 115 6.06 -4.59 5.21
C ILE A 115 4.84 -3.96 4.53
N VAL A 116 3.72 -4.70 4.52
CA VAL A 116 2.49 -4.34 3.81
C VAL A 116 1.27 -4.47 4.73
N PRO A 117 0.15 -3.81 4.41
CA PRO A 117 -1.11 -4.06 5.11
C PRO A 117 -1.49 -5.54 5.04
N LYS A 118 -1.97 -6.11 6.13
CA LYS A 118 -2.41 -7.52 6.19
C LYS A 118 -3.41 -7.86 5.08
N GLU A 119 -4.30 -6.93 4.76
CA GLU A 119 -5.31 -7.10 3.70
C GLU A 119 -4.68 -7.22 2.29
N ASN A 120 -3.52 -6.61 2.06
CA ASN A 120 -2.79 -6.72 0.80
C ASN A 120 -1.83 -7.91 0.75
N ALA A 121 -1.58 -8.58 1.87
CA ALA A 121 -0.49 -9.54 1.98
C ALA A 121 -0.63 -10.73 1.02
N LYS A 122 -1.85 -11.24 0.78
CA LYS A 122 -2.08 -12.32 -0.18
C LYS A 122 -1.73 -11.89 -1.61
N GLU A 123 -2.15 -10.70 -2.03
CA GLU A 123 -1.84 -10.13 -3.34
C GLU A 123 -0.33 -9.87 -3.50
N ALA A 124 0.30 -9.26 -2.50
CA ALA A 124 1.75 -9.01 -2.48
C ALA A 124 2.56 -10.30 -2.49
N GLY A 125 2.09 -11.33 -1.79
CA GLY A 125 2.74 -12.64 -1.65
C GLY A 125 2.86 -13.45 -2.94
N ILE A 126 2.21 -13.04 -4.02
CA ILE A 126 2.36 -13.61 -5.36
C ILE A 126 3.78 -13.35 -5.91
N VAL A 127 4.42 -12.26 -5.47
CA VAL A 127 5.76 -11.89 -5.95
C VAL A 127 6.81 -12.80 -5.31
N ALA A 128 7.21 -13.84 -6.01
CA ALA A 128 8.24 -14.76 -5.54
C ALA A 128 9.60 -14.06 -5.35
N GLY A 129 10.37 -14.49 -4.34
CA GLY A 129 11.75 -14.04 -4.11
C GLY A 129 11.89 -12.72 -3.33
N ILE A 130 10.83 -12.28 -2.69
CA ILE A 130 10.81 -11.20 -1.70
C ILE A 130 9.95 -11.63 -0.52
N GLU A 131 10.35 -11.29 0.70
CA GLU A 131 9.58 -11.60 1.90
C GLU A 131 8.50 -10.55 2.13
N ILE A 132 7.27 -10.99 2.22
CA ILE A 132 6.11 -10.12 2.48
C ILE A 132 5.69 -10.27 3.94
N ILE A 133 5.82 -9.19 4.70
CA ILE A 133 5.50 -9.12 6.13
C ILE A 133 4.14 -8.45 6.29
N PRO A 134 3.10 -9.21 6.68
CA PRO A 134 1.75 -8.66 6.88
C PRO A 134 1.66 -7.92 8.22
N ALA A 135 1.31 -6.64 8.20
CA ALA A 135 1.14 -5.84 9.41
C ALA A 135 -0.28 -5.29 9.53
N GLU A 136 -0.83 -5.29 10.76
CA GLU A 136 -2.17 -4.81 11.07
C GLU A 136 -2.16 -3.37 11.58
N ASN A 137 -1.12 -2.99 12.32
CA ASN A 137 -1.05 -1.68 12.95
C ASN A 137 0.42 -1.23 13.16
N LEU A 138 0.57 0.07 13.42
CA LEU A 138 1.89 0.69 13.58
C LEU A 138 2.67 0.14 14.79
N LEU A 139 2.00 -0.16 15.91
CA LEU A 139 2.64 -0.71 17.09
C LEU A 139 3.26 -2.09 16.80
N GLN A 140 2.57 -2.92 16.04
CA GLN A 140 3.08 -4.22 15.61
C GLN A 140 4.36 -4.07 14.78
N VAL A 141 4.41 -3.08 13.86
CA VAL A 141 5.62 -2.80 13.07
C VAL A 141 6.76 -2.31 13.95
N ILE A 142 6.49 -1.45 14.93
CA ILE A 142 7.50 -0.98 15.90
C ILE A 142 8.10 -2.17 16.66
N ASN A 143 7.25 -3.04 17.19
CA ASN A 143 7.66 -4.22 17.94
C ASN A 143 8.48 -5.20 17.07
N PHE A 144 8.05 -5.40 15.82
CA PHE A 144 8.76 -6.24 14.85
C PHE A 144 10.16 -5.69 14.54
N LEU A 145 10.27 -4.40 14.24
CA LEU A 145 11.56 -3.77 13.94
C LEU A 145 12.51 -3.72 15.16
N ASN A 146 11.96 -3.58 16.35
CA ASN A 146 12.72 -3.66 17.60
C ASN A 146 12.98 -5.11 18.08
N ARG A 147 12.57 -6.13 17.30
CA ARG A 147 12.73 -7.56 17.62
C ARG A 147 12.02 -7.98 18.92
N VAL A 148 10.97 -7.28 19.31
CA VAL A 148 10.11 -7.63 20.45
C VAL A 148 9.04 -8.63 20.04
N GLU A 149 8.54 -8.52 18.80
CA GLU A 149 7.52 -9.39 18.22
C GLU A 149 8.00 -9.94 16.89
N LYS A 150 7.67 -11.20 16.60
CA LYS A 150 7.96 -11.83 15.32
C LYS A 150 6.70 -11.86 14.46
N ILE A 151 6.80 -11.38 13.22
CA ILE A 151 5.76 -11.53 12.21
C ILE A 151 6.28 -12.52 11.16
N GLU A 152 5.54 -13.58 10.94
CA GLU A 152 5.93 -14.57 9.94
C GLU A 152 5.60 -14.05 8.53
N PRO A 153 6.55 -14.15 7.59
CA PRO A 153 6.30 -13.80 6.20
C PRO A 153 5.18 -14.66 5.61
N ILE A 154 4.32 -14.03 4.82
CA ILE A 154 3.28 -14.78 4.13
C ILE A 154 3.89 -15.56 2.95
N LYS A 155 3.46 -16.81 2.80
CA LYS A 155 3.76 -17.64 1.64
C LYS A 155 2.46 -17.90 0.89
N VAL A 156 2.37 -17.46 -0.35
CA VAL A 156 1.20 -17.66 -1.21
C VAL A 156 1.55 -18.65 -2.29
N ASN A 157 0.72 -19.69 -2.42
CA ASN A 157 0.75 -20.56 -3.59
C ASN A 157 -0.06 -19.89 -4.69
N ILE A 158 0.57 -19.59 -5.82
CA ILE A 158 -0.07 -18.89 -6.96
C ILE A 158 -1.26 -19.71 -7.50
N GLU A 159 -1.16 -21.04 -7.51
CA GLU A 159 -2.25 -21.90 -7.99
C GLU A 159 -3.49 -21.78 -7.11
N ASP A 160 -3.31 -21.75 -5.78
CA ASP A 160 -4.42 -21.62 -4.85
C ASP A 160 -5.03 -20.22 -4.90
N PHE A 161 -4.19 -19.18 -5.04
CA PHE A 161 -4.64 -17.80 -5.22
C PHE A 161 -5.49 -17.63 -6.49
N LEU A 162 -5.06 -18.23 -7.61
CA LEU A 162 -5.81 -18.19 -8.86
C LEU A 162 -7.16 -18.92 -8.74
N LYS A 163 -7.20 -20.06 -8.03
CA LYS A 163 -8.46 -20.80 -7.80
C LYS A 163 -9.43 -20.02 -6.90
N GLU A 164 -8.94 -19.37 -5.83
CA GLU A 164 -9.77 -18.54 -4.95
C GLU A 164 -10.38 -17.34 -5.68
N ASN A 165 -9.65 -16.76 -6.62
CA ASN A 165 -10.08 -15.59 -7.40
C ASN A 165 -10.82 -15.94 -8.71
N GLN A 166 -10.99 -17.21 -9.05
CA GLN A 166 -11.80 -17.66 -10.20
C GLN A 166 -13.32 -17.63 -9.94
N LYS A 167 -13.78 -17.28 -8.76
CA LYS A 167 -15.19 -16.99 -8.52
C LYS A 167 -15.47 -15.56 -9.01
N TYR A 168 -15.76 -15.44 -10.29
CA TYR A 168 -16.29 -14.22 -10.86
C TYR A 168 -17.75 -14.09 -10.45
N ASP A 169 -18.12 -12.99 -9.80
CA ASP A 169 -19.51 -12.68 -9.45
C ASP A 169 -20.34 -12.31 -10.70
N ILE A 170 -19.68 -12.08 -11.84
CA ILE A 170 -20.31 -11.70 -13.11
C ILE A 170 -19.77 -12.58 -14.23
N ASP A 171 -20.66 -13.22 -14.96
CA ASP A 171 -20.35 -14.06 -16.13
C ASP A 171 -20.93 -13.44 -17.39
N PHE A 172 -20.27 -13.59 -18.53
CA PHE A 172 -20.78 -13.14 -19.83
C PHE A 172 -22.13 -13.76 -20.21
N SER A 173 -22.49 -14.89 -19.61
CA SER A 173 -23.83 -15.50 -19.76
C SER A 173 -24.95 -14.62 -19.20
N GLU A 174 -24.65 -13.75 -18.21
CA GLU A 174 -25.63 -12.84 -17.60
C GLU A 174 -25.90 -11.62 -18.51
N VAL A 175 -24.98 -11.27 -19.38
CA VAL A 175 -25.16 -10.18 -20.37
C VAL A 175 -26.04 -10.69 -21.51
N LYS A 176 -27.30 -10.27 -21.55
CA LYS A 176 -28.23 -10.67 -22.62
C LYS A 176 -27.95 -9.91 -23.93
N GLY A 177 -27.73 -10.64 -24.99
CA GLY A 177 -27.40 -10.08 -26.32
C GLY A 177 -25.93 -9.65 -26.41
N GLN A 178 -25.63 -8.78 -27.37
CA GLN A 178 -24.29 -8.22 -27.65
C GLN A 178 -23.21 -9.27 -28.01
N GLU A 179 -23.59 -10.33 -28.69
CA GLU A 179 -22.72 -11.45 -29.02
C GLU A 179 -21.44 -11.03 -29.78
N ASN A 180 -21.54 -9.99 -30.64
CA ASN A 180 -20.37 -9.46 -31.33
C ASN A 180 -19.36 -8.80 -30.41
N ILE A 181 -19.84 -8.10 -29.35
CA ILE A 181 -18.98 -7.44 -28.35
C ILE A 181 -18.34 -8.50 -27.47
N LYS A 182 -19.11 -9.50 -26.99
CA LYS A 182 -18.61 -10.62 -26.21
C LYS A 182 -17.47 -11.32 -26.98
N ARG A 183 -17.70 -11.64 -28.26
CA ARG A 183 -16.68 -12.29 -29.09
C ARG A 183 -15.45 -11.41 -29.30
N ALA A 184 -15.62 -10.11 -29.49
CA ALA A 184 -14.49 -9.18 -29.60
C ALA A 184 -13.66 -9.12 -28.32
N LEU A 185 -14.30 -9.11 -27.15
CA LEU A 185 -13.62 -9.11 -25.86
C LEU A 185 -12.90 -10.44 -25.56
N GLU A 186 -13.52 -11.59 -25.92
CA GLU A 186 -12.85 -12.90 -25.84
C GLU A 186 -11.56 -12.95 -26.67
N VAL A 187 -11.62 -12.47 -27.91
CA VAL A 187 -10.46 -12.43 -28.81
C VAL A 187 -9.38 -11.48 -28.27
N ALA A 188 -9.80 -10.32 -27.76
CA ALA A 188 -8.87 -9.36 -27.18
C ALA A 188 -8.19 -9.91 -25.93
N ALA A 189 -8.94 -10.55 -25.04
CA ALA A 189 -8.41 -11.17 -23.83
C ALA A 189 -7.43 -12.30 -24.17
N ALA A 190 -7.78 -13.17 -25.12
CA ALA A 190 -6.92 -14.27 -25.57
C ALA A 190 -5.64 -13.78 -26.26
N GLY A 191 -5.70 -12.63 -26.95
CA GLY A 191 -4.57 -12.02 -27.65
C GLY A 191 -3.81 -10.97 -26.86
N SER A 192 -4.20 -10.70 -25.59
CA SER A 192 -3.66 -9.59 -24.78
C SER A 192 -3.75 -8.22 -25.48
N HIS A 193 -4.85 -7.97 -26.19
CA HIS A 193 -5.09 -6.73 -26.91
C HIS A 193 -5.88 -5.72 -26.08
N ASN A 194 -5.54 -4.45 -26.21
CA ASN A 194 -6.34 -3.37 -25.66
C ASN A 194 -7.62 -3.18 -26.49
N CYS A 195 -8.78 -3.05 -25.82
CA CYS A 195 -10.06 -2.77 -26.44
C CYS A 195 -10.59 -1.41 -26.02
N LEU A 196 -11.16 -0.67 -26.98
CA LEU A 196 -11.90 0.57 -26.72
C LEU A 196 -13.38 0.34 -27.07
N LEU A 197 -14.25 0.42 -26.06
CA LEU A 197 -15.69 0.34 -26.24
C LEU A 197 -16.29 1.74 -26.37
N ILE A 198 -16.90 2.05 -27.51
CA ILE A 198 -17.57 3.33 -27.77
C ILE A 198 -19.07 3.09 -27.92
N GLY A 199 -19.90 3.82 -27.18
CA GLY A 199 -21.36 3.73 -27.29
C GLY A 199 -22.05 4.85 -26.50
N SER A 200 -23.35 5.00 -26.72
CA SER A 200 -24.18 5.98 -26.01
C SER A 200 -24.30 5.70 -24.53
N PRO A 201 -24.61 6.68 -23.67
CA PRO A 201 -24.95 6.43 -22.28
C PRO A 201 -26.11 5.44 -22.16
N GLY A 202 -26.01 4.47 -21.25
CA GLY A 202 -27.03 3.43 -21.06
C GLY A 202 -26.92 2.23 -21.98
N SER A 203 -25.87 2.11 -22.80
CA SER A 203 -25.63 0.96 -23.70
C SER A 203 -24.99 -0.25 -23.01
N ARG A 204 -25.13 -0.39 -21.69
CA ARG A 204 -24.60 -1.51 -20.87
C ARG A 204 -23.10 -1.81 -21.04
N LYS A 205 -22.28 -0.79 -21.24
CA LYS A 205 -20.82 -0.96 -21.36
C LYS A 205 -20.17 -1.50 -20.09
N ASN A 206 -20.75 -1.16 -18.93
CA ASN A 206 -20.21 -1.54 -17.63
C ASN A 206 -20.43 -3.03 -17.30
N ASP A 207 -21.37 -3.70 -18.02
CA ASP A 207 -21.66 -5.13 -17.81
C ASP A 207 -20.73 -6.02 -18.66
N ALA A 208 -19.97 -5.45 -19.58
CA ALA A 208 -19.12 -6.16 -20.52
C ALA A 208 -17.61 -5.82 -20.39
N GLY A 209 -17.23 -4.89 -19.50
CA GLY A 209 -15.86 -4.41 -19.34
C GLY A 209 -15.23 -4.74 -18.00
#